data_5687fe5fe95d413c0e87226200844770
#
_entry.id   5687fe5fe95d413c0e87226200844770
#
_cell.length_a   1.000
_cell.length_b   1.000
_cell.length_c   1.000
_cell.angle_alpha   90.00
_cell.angle_beta   90.00
_cell.angle_gamma   90.00
#
_symmetry.space_group_name_H-M   'P 1'
#
loop_
_entity.id
_entity.type
_entity.pdbx_description
1 polymer ?
#
loop_
_entity_poly.entity_id
_entity_poly.type
_entity_poly.pdbx_seq_one_letter_code
_entity_poly.pdbx_strand_id
1 'polypeptide(L)'
;MPAKVDADERRHRLVLAAAELIADEGINALTNAKIAKRISGSTTLVTHYFHSKRELILDTYQTMASRSRARLEQAMSGSEDPLAACLRALLPLDDASRLEWKVWLAYQGLSVGDPELTRIWASRAATAQDRVTRLIETDISAGRMPSSIDPDTEGSRLFALIQGMSFQSLVDPQRWTSGYLRQMVGTELLRLRLG
;
A
#
# COMPACT_ATOMS: atom_id res chain seq x y z
N MET A 1 -15.77 29.67 -0.07
CA MET A 1 -15.48 28.23 -0.07
C MET A 1 -14.97 27.65 -1.41
N PRO A 2 -15.15 28.24 -2.59
CA PRO A 2 -14.58 27.67 -3.84
C PRO A 2 -13.04 27.61 -3.88
N ALA A 3 -12.34 28.61 -3.35
CA ALA A 3 -10.87 28.71 -3.44
C ALA A 3 -10.10 27.61 -2.64
N LYS A 4 -10.66 27.13 -1.53
CA LYS A 4 -10.02 26.07 -0.71
C LYS A 4 -10.14 24.69 -1.36
N VAL A 5 -11.28 24.41 -1.97
CA VAL A 5 -11.52 23.14 -2.71
C VAL A 5 -10.58 23.05 -3.92
N ASP A 6 -10.39 24.16 -4.63
CA ASP A 6 -9.47 24.23 -5.78
C ASP A 6 -7.98 24.04 -5.35
N ALA A 7 -7.60 24.54 -4.16
CA ALA A 7 -6.25 24.36 -3.62
C ALA A 7 -5.98 22.89 -3.24
N ASP A 8 -6.92 22.23 -2.57
CA ASP A 8 -6.79 20.82 -2.17
C ASP A 8 -6.76 19.90 -3.40
N GLU A 9 -7.57 20.18 -4.41
CA GLU A 9 -7.57 19.44 -5.67
C GLU A 9 -6.25 19.60 -6.43
N ARG A 10 -5.69 20.82 -6.48
CA ARG A 10 -4.37 21.06 -7.09
C ARG A 10 -3.25 20.35 -6.35
N ARG A 11 -3.25 20.41 -5.01
CA ARG A 11 -2.30 19.65 -4.18
C ARG A 11 -2.40 18.15 -4.48
N HIS A 12 -3.61 17.61 -4.52
CA HIS A 12 -3.86 16.22 -4.85
C HIS A 12 -3.34 15.82 -6.24
N ARG A 13 -3.55 16.65 -7.27
CA ARG A 13 -2.99 16.42 -8.61
C ARG A 13 -1.47 16.36 -8.62
N LEU A 14 -0.79 17.22 -7.87
CA LEU A 14 0.67 17.19 -7.72
C LEU A 14 1.15 15.89 -7.07
N VAL A 15 0.46 15.44 -6.03
CA VAL A 15 0.76 14.18 -5.32
C VAL A 15 0.57 12.97 -6.25
N LEU A 16 -0.48 12.92 -7.05
CA LEU A 16 -0.69 11.85 -8.02
C LEU A 16 0.40 11.83 -9.10
N ALA A 17 0.77 12.99 -9.63
CA ALA A 17 1.87 13.12 -10.58
C ALA A 17 3.22 12.67 -9.98
N ALA A 18 3.44 12.96 -8.69
CA ALA A 18 4.61 12.48 -7.97
C ALA A 18 4.59 10.95 -7.79
N ALA A 19 3.43 10.36 -7.46
CA ALA A 19 3.27 8.92 -7.34
C ALA A 19 3.59 8.19 -8.65
N GLU A 20 3.05 8.68 -9.77
CA GLU A 20 3.33 8.14 -11.10
C GLU A 20 4.81 8.28 -11.47
N LEU A 21 5.42 9.44 -11.19
CA LEU A 21 6.84 9.66 -11.46
C LEU A 21 7.73 8.72 -10.66
N ILE A 22 7.42 8.51 -9.38
CA ILE A 22 8.12 7.53 -8.53
C ILE A 22 7.96 6.12 -9.08
N ALA A 23 6.76 5.75 -9.52
CA ALA A 23 6.47 4.42 -10.04
C ALA A 23 7.15 4.12 -11.38
N ASP A 24 7.32 5.14 -12.24
CA ASP A 24 7.88 4.99 -13.58
C ASP A 24 9.42 5.12 -13.59
N GLU A 25 9.96 6.07 -12.82
CA GLU A 25 11.35 6.48 -12.91
C GLU A 25 12.13 6.35 -11.59
N GLY A 26 11.44 5.98 -10.51
CA GLY A 26 12.01 5.87 -9.17
C GLY A 26 12.06 7.20 -8.41
N ILE A 27 12.27 7.10 -7.10
CA ILE A 27 12.18 8.24 -6.18
C ILE A 27 13.29 9.29 -6.39
N ASN A 28 14.43 8.90 -6.96
CA ASN A 28 15.53 9.81 -7.28
C ASN A 28 15.18 10.75 -8.44
N ALA A 29 14.30 10.31 -9.34
CA ALA A 29 13.83 11.10 -10.48
C ALA A 29 12.84 12.21 -10.06
N LEU A 30 12.34 12.20 -8.84
CA LEU A 30 11.37 13.17 -8.34
C LEU A 30 11.99 14.56 -8.24
N THR A 31 11.66 15.43 -9.19
CA THR A 31 12.08 16.84 -9.26
C THR A 31 10.89 17.75 -9.58
N ASN A 32 10.93 19.00 -9.10
CA ASN A 32 9.86 19.97 -9.36
C ASN A 32 9.63 20.17 -10.87
N ALA A 33 10.69 20.15 -11.69
CA ALA A 33 10.58 20.29 -13.13
C ALA A 33 9.82 19.13 -13.79
N LYS A 34 10.11 17.88 -13.40
CA LYS A 34 9.42 16.69 -13.93
C LYS A 34 7.96 16.66 -13.50
N ILE A 35 7.65 17.01 -12.24
CA ILE A 35 6.29 17.10 -11.74
C ILE A 35 5.51 18.17 -12.50
N ALA A 36 6.07 19.38 -12.61
CA ALA A 36 5.48 20.48 -13.35
C ALA A 36 5.16 20.09 -14.81
N LYS A 37 6.10 19.42 -15.48
CA LYS A 37 5.91 18.91 -16.85
C LYS A 37 4.74 17.92 -16.92
N ARG A 38 4.63 16.99 -15.95
CA ARG A 38 3.59 15.93 -15.94
C ARG A 38 2.18 16.49 -15.77
N ILE A 39 2.03 17.60 -15.03
CA ILE A 39 0.73 18.27 -14.84
C ILE A 39 0.47 19.42 -15.82
N SER A 40 1.37 19.66 -16.78
CA SER A 40 1.34 20.83 -17.67
C SER A 40 1.29 22.16 -16.91
N GLY A 41 2.04 22.24 -15.80
CA GLY A 41 2.10 23.39 -14.88
C GLY A 41 3.49 24.00 -14.82
N SER A 42 3.72 24.89 -13.83
CA SER A 42 5.01 25.53 -13.58
C SER A 42 5.72 24.93 -12.34
N THR A 43 7.04 25.07 -12.28
CA THR A 43 7.82 24.71 -11.08
C THR A 43 7.43 25.57 -9.88
N THR A 44 7.02 26.82 -10.10
CA THR A 44 6.51 27.73 -9.07
C THR A 44 5.23 27.17 -8.43
N LEU A 45 4.36 26.52 -9.22
CA LEU A 45 3.19 25.86 -8.68
C LEU A 45 3.57 24.74 -7.70
N VAL A 46 4.57 23.92 -8.05
CA VAL A 46 5.03 22.81 -7.18
C VAL A 46 5.62 23.38 -5.88
N THR A 47 6.49 24.37 -5.95
CA THR A 47 7.13 24.98 -4.77
C THR A 47 6.16 25.77 -3.89
N HIS A 48 5.04 26.23 -4.44
CA HIS A 48 3.96 26.85 -3.67
C HIS A 48 3.27 25.85 -2.74
N TYR A 49 3.09 24.59 -3.17
CA TYR A 49 2.40 23.57 -2.39
C TYR A 49 3.35 22.72 -1.54
N PHE A 50 4.62 22.58 -1.94
CA PHE A 50 5.60 21.73 -1.27
C PHE A 50 6.91 22.44 -1.07
N HIS A 51 7.27 22.66 0.18
CA HIS A 51 8.49 23.38 0.53
C HIS A 51 9.75 22.52 0.44
N SER A 52 9.58 21.20 0.39
CA SER A 52 10.67 20.24 0.25
C SER A 52 10.28 18.98 -0.52
N LYS A 53 11.28 18.32 -1.12
CA LYS A 53 11.09 16.98 -1.72
C LYS A 53 10.61 15.98 -0.67
N ARG A 54 11.07 16.09 0.58
CA ARG A 54 10.67 15.23 1.70
C ARG A 54 9.18 15.36 2.00
N GLU A 55 8.67 16.58 2.08
CA GLU A 55 7.23 16.84 2.28
C GLU A 55 6.38 16.20 1.18
N LEU A 56 6.78 16.38 -0.08
CA LEU A 56 6.08 15.78 -1.21
C LEU A 56 6.10 14.24 -1.17
N ILE A 57 7.23 13.62 -0.81
CA ILE A 57 7.35 12.17 -0.66
C ILE A 57 6.41 11.66 0.44
N LEU A 58 6.37 12.33 1.60
CA LEU A 58 5.50 11.98 2.71
C LEU A 58 4.02 12.08 2.33
N ASP A 59 3.63 13.17 1.65
CA ASP A 59 2.25 13.38 1.21
C ASP A 59 1.84 12.34 0.15
N THR A 60 2.75 12.01 -0.77
CA THR A 60 2.54 10.96 -1.77
C THR A 60 2.32 9.60 -1.09
N TYR A 61 3.17 9.26 -0.14
CA TYR A 61 3.03 8.02 0.64
C TYR A 61 1.70 7.98 1.42
N GLN A 62 1.32 9.08 2.09
CA GLN A 62 0.08 9.17 2.87
C GLN A 62 -1.16 9.05 1.98
N THR A 63 -1.13 9.66 0.81
CA THR A 63 -2.22 9.58 -0.18
C THR A 63 -2.40 8.15 -0.68
N MET A 64 -1.30 7.47 -1.03
CA MET A 64 -1.35 6.07 -1.46
C MET A 64 -1.87 5.15 -0.33
N ALA A 65 -1.44 5.39 0.91
CA ALA A 65 -1.91 4.64 2.07
C ALA A 65 -3.42 4.86 2.35
N SER A 66 -3.94 6.06 2.13
CA SER A 66 -5.37 6.35 2.27
C SER A 66 -6.20 5.66 1.20
N ARG A 67 -5.73 5.65 -0.06
CA ARG A 67 -6.39 4.93 -1.17
C ARG A 67 -6.43 3.43 -0.91
N SER A 68 -5.32 2.85 -0.48
CA SER A 68 -5.26 1.44 -0.12
C SER A 68 -6.21 1.09 1.03
N ARG A 69 -6.29 1.95 2.06
CA ARG A 69 -7.23 1.75 3.16
C ARG A 69 -8.67 1.72 2.66
N ALA A 70 -9.08 2.68 1.85
CA ALA A 70 -10.42 2.73 1.29
C ALA A 70 -10.75 1.48 0.46
N ARG A 71 -9.80 1.00 -0.36
CA ARG A 71 -9.94 -0.24 -1.14
C ARG A 71 -10.09 -1.47 -0.22
N LEU A 72 -9.29 -1.57 0.86
CA LEU A 72 -9.40 -2.64 1.85
C LEU A 72 -10.77 -2.65 2.52
N GLU A 73 -11.25 -1.50 2.97
CA GLU A 73 -12.55 -1.35 3.62
C GLU A 73 -13.69 -1.74 2.66
N GLN A 74 -13.61 -1.29 1.42
CA GLN A 74 -14.59 -1.66 0.38
C GLN A 74 -14.57 -3.16 0.09
N ALA A 75 -13.39 -3.78 -0.03
CA ALA A 75 -13.26 -5.20 -0.32
C ALA A 75 -13.82 -6.08 0.81
N MET A 76 -13.67 -5.66 2.07
CA MET A 76 -14.17 -6.40 3.23
C MET A 76 -15.66 -6.16 3.49
N SER A 77 -16.20 -5.02 3.06
CA SER A 77 -17.59 -4.65 3.29
C SER A 77 -18.54 -5.62 2.58
N GLY A 78 -19.37 -6.33 3.35
CA GLY A 78 -20.32 -7.32 2.84
C GLY A 78 -19.68 -8.63 2.35
N SER A 79 -18.37 -8.84 2.56
CA SER A 79 -17.71 -10.09 2.20
C SER A 79 -18.07 -11.22 3.19
N GLU A 80 -18.40 -12.39 2.65
CA GLU A 80 -18.58 -13.62 3.45
C GLU A 80 -17.25 -14.11 4.05
N ASP A 81 -16.13 -13.73 3.45
CA ASP A 81 -14.77 -14.07 3.88
C ASP A 81 -13.89 -12.79 3.95
N PRO A 82 -14.03 -11.98 5.02
CA PRO A 82 -13.29 -10.72 5.17
C PRO A 82 -11.77 -10.88 5.20
N LEU A 83 -11.24 -11.99 5.75
CA LEU A 83 -9.81 -12.27 5.76
C LEU A 83 -9.27 -12.49 4.35
N ALA A 84 -9.93 -13.34 3.55
CA ALA A 84 -9.55 -13.56 2.16
C ALA A 84 -9.66 -12.27 1.34
N ALA A 85 -10.71 -11.48 1.54
CA ALA A 85 -10.91 -10.20 0.87
C ALA A 85 -9.79 -9.20 1.24
N CYS A 86 -9.44 -9.10 2.53
CA CYS A 86 -8.35 -8.26 3.02
C CYS A 86 -7.01 -8.65 2.39
N LEU A 87 -6.62 -9.93 2.46
CA LEU A 87 -5.34 -10.41 1.93
C LEU A 87 -5.23 -10.18 0.42
N ARG A 88 -6.31 -10.43 -0.35
CA ARG A 88 -6.33 -10.14 -1.78
C ARG A 88 -6.21 -8.65 -2.06
N ALA A 89 -6.91 -7.80 -1.32
CA ALA A 89 -6.87 -6.35 -1.50
C ALA A 89 -5.52 -5.72 -1.10
N LEU A 90 -4.70 -6.41 -0.31
CA LEU A 90 -3.33 -6.02 -0.01
C LEU A 90 -2.36 -6.27 -1.17
N LEU A 91 -2.70 -7.15 -2.13
CA LEU A 91 -1.81 -7.51 -3.24
C LEU A 91 -1.88 -6.52 -4.41
N PRO A 92 -0.81 -6.39 -5.22
CA PRO A 92 -0.78 -5.58 -6.45
C PRO A 92 -1.45 -6.29 -7.62
N LEU A 93 -2.78 -6.44 -7.58
CA LEU A 93 -3.54 -7.23 -8.55
C LEU A 93 -4.01 -6.44 -9.79
N ASP A 94 -3.98 -5.12 -9.73
CA ASP A 94 -4.36 -4.18 -10.78
C ASP A 94 -3.37 -2.99 -10.84
N ASP A 95 -3.53 -2.12 -11.84
CA ASP A 95 -2.60 -1.01 -12.06
C ASP A 95 -2.61 0.00 -10.90
N ALA A 96 -3.75 0.23 -10.26
CA ALA A 96 -3.86 1.15 -9.12
C ALA A 96 -3.09 0.62 -7.91
N SER A 97 -3.29 -0.64 -7.54
CA SER A 97 -2.57 -1.29 -6.45
C SER A 97 -1.08 -1.48 -6.76
N ARG A 98 -0.71 -1.72 -8.04
CA ARG A 98 0.71 -1.74 -8.49
C ARG A 98 1.38 -0.39 -8.32
N LEU A 99 0.70 0.70 -8.68
CA LEU A 99 1.20 2.08 -8.47
C LEU A 99 1.49 2.33 -6.99
N GLU A 100 0.53 2.01 -6.11
CA GLU A 100 0.67 2.16 -4.66
C GLU A 100 1.87 1.37 -4.14
N TRP A 101 2.02 0.11 -4.54
CA TRP A 101 3.13 -0.75 -4.13
C TRP A 101 4.49 -0.22 -4.58
N LYS A 102 4.62 0.31 -5.80
CA LYS A 102 5.86 0.94 -6.28
C LYS A 102 6.25 2.14 -5.41
N VAL A 103 5.29 2.98 -5.05
CA VAL A 103 5.52 4.12 -4.14
C VAL A 103 5.93 3.63 -2.75
N TRP A 104 5.30 2.58 -2.22
CA TRP A 104 5.65 2.03 -0.91
C TRP A 104 7.05 1.44 -0.88
N LEU A 105 7.43 0.67 -1.88
CA LEU A 105 8.79 0.10 -1.97
C LEU A 105 9.85 1.19 -2.08
N ALA A 106 9.59 2.25 -2.84
CA ALA A 106 10.49 3.39 -2.93
C ALA A 106 10.61 4.11 -1.57
N TYR A 107 9.51 4.25 -0.83
CA TYR A 107 9.52 4.82 0.53
C TYR A 107 10.24 3.91 1.53
N GLN A 108 10.02 2.59 1.48
CA GLN A 108 10.73 1.61 2.31
C GLN A 108 12.23 1.72 2.14
N GLY A 109 12.71 1.80 0.90
CA GLY A 109 14.15 1.96 0.62
C GLY A 109 14.73 3.21 1.27
N LEU A 110 13.99 4.34 1.29
CA LEU A 110 14.42 5.55 2.00
C LEU A 110 14.34 5.39 3.52
N SER A 111 13.35 4.67 4.03
CA SER A 111 13.11 4.56 5.47
C SER A 111 14.23 3.84 6.21
N VAL A 112 14.90 2.87 5.57
CA VAL A 112 15.97 2.07 6.21
C VAL A 112 17.14 2.92 6.71
N GLY A 113 17.40 4.08 6.07
CA GLY A 113 18.47 5.00 6.48
C GLY A 113 18.00 6.27 7.23
N ASP A 114 16.70 6.39 7.51
CA ASP A 114 16.09 7.59 8.10
C ASP A 114 15.19 7.22 9.28
N PRO A 115 15.56 7.55 10.54
CA PRO A 115 14.81 7.15 11.74
C PRO A 115 13.36 7.66 11.78
N GLU A 116 13.09 8.86 11.23
CA GLU A 116 11.72 9.39 11.19
C GLU A 116 10.84 8.63 10.19
N LEU A 117 11.37 8.39 8.98
CA LEU A 117 10.66 7.61 7.97
C LEU A 117 10.46 6.16 8.42
N THR A 118 11.46 5.57 9.10
CA THR A 118 11.36 4.23 9.72
C THR A 118 10.19 4.18 10.70
N ARG A 119 10.07 5.16 11.61
CA ARG A 119 8.99 5.21 12.59
C ARG A 119 7.61 5.32 11.93
N ILE A 120 7.49 6.16 10.90
CA ILE A 120 6.24 6.32 10.14
C ILE A 120 5.87 5.00 9.44
N TRP A 121 6.84 4.35 8.79
CA TRP A 121 6.65 3.05 8.16
C TRP A 121 6.24 1.98 9.18
N ALA A 122 6.99 1.82 10.27
CA ALA A 122 6.73 0.81 11.29
C ALA A 122 5.34 0.94 11.90
N SER A 123 4.90 2.16 12.23
CA SER A 123 3.56 2.41 12.76
C SER A 123 2.45 1.97 11.79
N ARG A 124 2.64 2.20 10.49
CA ARG A 124 1.64 1.81 9.48
C ARG A 124 1.67 0.32 9.19
N ALA A 125 2.86 -0.28 9.15
CA ALA A 125 3.03 -1.72 9.00
C ALA A 125 2.36 -2.46 10.17
N ALA A 126 2.56 -2.01 11.41
CA ALA A 126 1.89 -2.54 12.59
C ALA A 126 0.35 -2.46 12.45
N THR A 127 -0.19 -1.30 12.04
CA THR A 127 -1.64 -1.16 11.84
C THR A 127 -2.21 -2.12 10.79
N ALA A 128 -1.46 -2.38 9.71
CA ALA A 128 -1.88 -3.34 8.67
C ALA A 128 -1.80 -4.79 9.17
N GLN A 129 -0.75 -5.11 9.90
CA GLN A 129 -0.57 -6.43 10.54
C GLN A 129 -1.65 -6.70 11.58
N ASP A 130 -1.92 -5.77 12.51
CA ASP A 130 -2.97 -5.87 13.52
C ASP A 130 -4.36 -6.12 12.91
N ARG A 131 -4.60 -5.56 11.72
CA ARG A 131 -5.85 -5.84 10.99
C ARG A 131 -5.95 -7.30 10.58
N VAL A 132 -4.87 -7.87 10.05
CA VAL A 132 -4.83 -9.29 9.65
C VAL A 132 -4.99 -10.18 10.88
N THR A 133 -4.28 -9.89 11.97
CA THR A 133 -4.39 -10.60 13.26
C THR A 133 -5.84 -10.65 13.75
N ARG A 134 -6.53 -9.48 13.82
CA ARG A 134 -7.94 -9.41 14.24
C ARG A 134 -8.89 -10.19 13.35
N LEU A 135 -8.63 -10.28 12.04
CA LEU A 135 -9.44 -11.10 11.14
C LEU A 135 -9.23 -12.60 11.38
N ILE A 136 -8.00 -13.02 11.72
CA ILE A 136 -7.71 -14.39 12.14
C ILE A 136 -8.42 -14.72 13.46
N GLU A 137 -8.36 -13.84 14.47
CA GLU A 137 -9.10 -13.99 15.74
C GLU A 137 -10.61 -14.15 15.52
N THR A 138 -11.15 -13.36 14.59
CA THR A 138 -12.57 -13.45 14.20
C THR A 138 -12.89 -14.79 13.56
N ASP A 139 -12.01 -15.32 12.70
CA ASP A 139 -12.19 -16.63 12.06
C ASP A 139 -12.07 -17.77 13.06
N ILE A 140 -11.16 -17.70 14.03
CA ILE A 140 -11.05 -18.67 15.15
C ILE A 140 -12.32 -18.64 15.99
N SER A 141 -12.77 -17.45 16.40
CA SER A 141 -13.97 -17.28 17.23
C SER A 141 -15.24 -17.78 16.55
N ALA A 142 -15.30 -17.70 15.22
CA ALA A 142 -16.39 -18.21 14.39
C ALA A 142 -16.26 -19.70 14.03
N GLY A 143 -15.23 -20.40 14.50
CA GLY A 143 -14.97 -21.82 14.20
C GLY A 143 -14.51 -22.08 12.75
N ARG A 144 -14.09 -21.07 12.01
CA ARG A 144 -13.55 -21.21 10.65
C ARG A 144 -12.06 -21.55 10.61
N MET A 145 -11.38 -21.38 11.75
CA MET A 145 -9.97 -21.76 11.95
C MET A 145 -9.80 -22.51 13.27
N PRO A 146 -8.81 -23.43 13.37
CA PRO A 146 -8.51 -24.13 14.62
C PRO A 146 -8.10 -23.17 15.74
N SER A 147 -8.54 -23.43 16.96
CA SER A 147 -8.18 -22.66 18.17
C SER A 147 -6.69 -22.82 18.58
N SER A 148 -5.98 -23.77 17.98
CA SER A 148 -4.53 -23.98 18.17
C SER A 148 -3.65 -22.96 17.42
N ILE A 149 -4.25 -22.18 16.51
CA ILE A 149 -3.53 -21.14 15.76
C ILE A 149 -3.26 -19.96 16.69
N ASP A 150 -2.01 -19.49 16.70
CA ASP A 150 -1.62 -18.21 17.31
C ASP A 150 -1.84 -17.06 16.30
N PRO A 151 -2.83 -16.17 16.53
CA PRO A 151 -3.19 -15.12 15.57
C PRO A 151 -2.05 -14.11 15.29
N ASP A 152 -1.23 -13.81 16.30
CA ASP A 152 -0.13 -12.84 16.16
C ASP A 152 0.99 -13.39 15.28
N THR A 153 1.38 -14.65 15.51
CA THR A 153 2.38 -15.34 14.69
C THR A 153 1.91 -15.48 13.25
N GLU A 154 0.68 -15.92 13.03
CA GLU A 154 0.16 -16.10 11.67
C GLU A 154 -0.14 -14.78 10.97
N GLY A 155 -0.60 -13.77 11.71
CA GLY A 155 -0.77 -12.41 11.20
C GLY A 155 0.54 -11.82 10.69
N SER A 156 1.62 -11.97 11.48
CA SER A 156 2.97 -11.56 11.12
C SER A 156 3.48 -12.30 9.88
N ARG A 157 3.28 -13.62 9.85
CA ARG A 157 3.69 -14.48 8.74
C ARG A 157 2.97 -14.14 7.45
N LEU A 158 1.64 -13.98 7.48
CA LEU A 158 0.85 -13.60 6.32
C LEU A 158 1.22 -12.20 5.82
N PHE A 159 1.44 -11.26 6.72
CA PHE A 159 1.85 -9.91 6.35
C PHE A 159 3.22 -9.92 5.65
N ALA A 160 4.22 -10.64 6.18
CA ALA A 160 5.52 -10.80 5.56
C ALA A 160 5.43 -11.50 4.19
N LEU A 161 4.56 -12.52 4.06
CA LEU A 161 4.31 -13.20 2.78
C LEU A 161 3.73 -12.25 1.73
N ILE A 162 2.71 -11.45 2.09
CA ILE A 162 2.12 -10.44 1.20
C ILE A 162 3.19 -9.44 0.73
N GLN A 163 4.05 -8.97 1.64
CA GLN A 163 5.15 -8.05 1.28
C GLN A 163 6.10 -8.68 0.25
N GLY A 164 6.54 -9.92 0.51
CA GLY A 164 7.44 -10.65 -0.39
C GLY A 164 6.82 -10.93 -1.75
N MET A 165 5.59 -11.43 -1.79
CA MET A 165 4.86 -11.69 -3.04
C MET A 165 4.65 -10.41 -3.86
N SER A 166 4.29 -9.32 -3.19
CA SER A 166 4.07 -8.04 -3.86
C SER A 166 5.35 -7.48 -4.48
N PHE A 167 6.47 -7.54 -3.76
CA PHE A 167 7.78 -7.18 -4.31
C PHE A 167 8.10 -8.01 -5.55
N GLN A 168 8.01 -9.35 -5.44
CA GLN A 168 8.31 -10.26 -6.54
C GLN A 168 7.45 -9.97 -7.78
N SER A 169 6.16 -9.66 -7.60
CA SER A 169 5.26 -9.39 -8.72
C SER A 169 5.56 -8.07 -9.47
N LEU A 170 6.26 -7.15 -8.83
CA LEU A 170 6.71 -5.91 -9.48
C LEU A 170 8.04 -6.09 -10.20
N VAL A 171 8.89 -7.01 -9.73
CA VAL A 171 10.21 -7.29 -10.32
C VAL A 171 10.11 -8.31 -11.45
N ASP A 172 9.28 -9.36 -11.27
CA ASP A 172 9.06 -10.42 -12.27
C ASP A 172 7.55 -10.66 -12.50
N PRO A 173 6.85 -9.75 -13.19
CA PRO A 173 5.41 -9.85 -13.39
C PRO A 173 4.97 -11.01 -14.30
N GLN A 174 5.89 -11.59 -15.08
CA GLN A 174 5.59 -12.75 -15.94
C GLN A 174 5.44 -14.01 -15.10
N ARG A 175 6.27 -14.19 -14.10
CA ARG A 175 6.22 -15.32 -13.17
C ARG A 175 5.17 -15.10 -12.07
N TRP A 176 5.13 -13.89 -11.48
CA TRP A 176 4.27 -13.54 -10.35
C TRP A 176 3.01 -12.83 -10.84
N THR A 177 2.21 -13.53 -11.62
CA THR A 177 0.96 -13.01 -12.18
C THR A 177 -0.09 -12.78 -11.09
N SER A 178 -1.07 -11.91 -11.37
CA SER A 178 -2.21 -11.70 -10.45
C SER A 178 -2.99 -12.98 -10.14
N GLY A 179 -3.05 -13.92 -11.11
CA GLY A 179 -3.63 -15.26 -10.90
C GLY A 179 -2.83 -16.09 -9.90
N TYR A 180 -1.50 -16.13 -10.06
CA TYR A 180 -0.61 -16.86 -9.16
C TYR A 180 -0.63 -16.29 -7.74
N LEU A 181 -0.64 -14.96 -7.58
CA LEU A 181 -0.76 -14.32 -6.28
C LEU A 181 -2.06 -14.70 -5.55
N ARG A 182 -3.19 -14.70 -6.28
CA ARG A 182 -4.49 -15.13 -5.70
C ARG A 182 -4.45 -16.61 -5.28
N GLN A 183 -3.85 -17.46 -6.08
CA GLN A 183 -3.69 -18.88 -5.78
C GLN A 183 -2.85 -19.09 -4.51
N MET A 184 -1.72 -18.41 -4.37
CA MET A 184 -0.87 -18.50 -3.17
C MET A 184 -1.64 -18.08 -1.90
N VAL A 185 -2.36 -16.97 -1.94
CA VAL A 185 -3.20 -16.56 -0.80
C VAL A 185 -4.27 -17.60 -0.50
N GLY A 186 -4.90 -18.17 -1.53
CA GLY A 186 -5.88 -19.26 -1.34
C GLY A 186 -5.27 -20.48 -0.67
N THR A 187 -4.08 -20.90 -1.09
CA THR A 187 -3.34 -22.04 -0.49
C THR A 187 -3.01 -21.77 0.99
N GLU A 188 -2.56 -20.56 1.33
CA GLU A 188 -2.25 -20.20 2.71
C GLU A 188 -3.48 -20.17 3.61
N LEU A 189 -4.61 -19.67 3.09
CA LEU A 189 -5.87 -19.70 3.81
C LEU A 189 -6.39 -21.12 4.05
N LEU A 190 -6.26 -22.01 3.05
CA LEU A 190 -6.59 -23.43 3.20
C LEU A 190 -5.70 -24.09 4.26
N ARG A 191 -4.38 -23.83 4.24
CA ARG A 191 -3.46 -24.35 5.26
C ARG A 191 -3.89 -23.91 6.67
N LEU A 192 -4.24 -22.64 6.87
CA LEU A 192 -4.67 -22.12 8.16
C LEU A 192 -6.02 -22.72 8.63
N ARG A 193 -6.93 -23.01 7.70
CA ARG A 193 -8.26 -23.53 8.03
C ARG A 193 -8.28 -25.03 8.28
N LEU A 194 -7.30 -25.75 7.77
CA LEU A 194 -7.20 -27.21 7.93
C LEU A 194 -6.30 -27.62 9.11
N GLY A 195 -5.43 -26.73 9.62
CA GLY A 195 -4.47 -26.98 10.68
C GLY A 195 -3.13 -27.44 10.12
#